data_89ef8fafe9e5a7de6657cb4910348ad3
#
_entry.id   89ef8fafe9e5a7de6657cb4910348ad3
#
_cell.length_a   1.000
_cell.length_b   1.000
_cell.length_c   1.000
_cell.angle_alpha   90.00
_cell.angle_beta   90.00
_cell.angle_gamma   90.00
#
_symmetry.space_group_name_H-M   'P 1'
#
loop_
_entity.id
_entity.type
_entity.pdbx_description
1 polymer ?
#
loop_
_entity_poly.entity_id
_entity_poly.type
_entity_poly.pdbx_seq_one_letter_code
_entity_poly.pdbx_strand_id
1 'polypeptide(L)'
;MECSEKPVFYNYTGQELAQIRIMPPDEAVRKLVKKHWDTLAKPLDGMGSFESITAQIGAILGTELIDIHKKGVLIFCADNGIVEEGVTQSGQEVTLAVAKSMARKGSSVCRMAQSIRAETIPVDIGINSEESIPGVWNRKVCPGTRNFLKEPAMTEEETVRAIATGIGLVRECKEKDYGILATGEMGIGNTTTSSAVTAALLQCGAEEVTGRGAGLTDQGLARKQQVVRTALETYDLWHADAFTVLQTVGGLDIAGLTGMCIGGALWHIPIVLDGVISMAAALVAERLFPGVREYLIPSHQGKEPAAVKLADALQLSPVIHAGMALGEGTGAVMMFTLLDMAMSIYGQSATFSEIEVEQYRR
;
A
#
# COMPACT_ATOMS: atom_id res chain seq x y z
N MET A 1 -1.61 -27.65 -6.44
CA MET A 1 -2.64 -27.41 -5.41
C MET A 1 -3.79 -26.73 -6.09
N GLU A 2 -4.95 -27.40 -6.14
CA GLU A 2 -6.15 -26.94 -6.83
C GLU A 2 -6.72 -25.72 -6.12
N CYS A 3 -6.65 -24.55 -6.76
CA CYS A 3 -7.33 -23.33 -6.35
C CYS A 3 -8.72 -23.26 -7.01
N SER A 4 -9.64 -24.10 -6.57
CA SER A 4 -11.06 -23.98 -6.89
C SER A 4 -11.90 -23.67 -5.65
N GLU A 5 -11.34 -22.93 -4.70
CA GLU A 5 -12.07 -22.56 -3.51
C GLU A 5 -12.92 -21.31 -3.79
N LYS A 6 -14.20 -21.40 -3.35
CA LYS A 6 -15.11 -20.27 -3.35
C LYS A 6 -14.44 -19.08 -2.64
N PRO A 7 -14.69 -17.83 -3.11
CA PRO A 7 -14.07 -16.67 -2.48
C PRO A 7 -14.33 -16.66 -0.97
N VAL A 8 -13.25 -16.66 -0.18
CA VAL A 8 -13.34 -16.50 1.27
C VAL A 8 -13.66 -15.03 1.52
N PHE A 9 -14.87 -14.74 1.94
CA PHE A 9 -15.25 -13.39 2.32
C PHE A 9 -15.05 -13.22 3.83
N TYR A 10 -14.26 -12.23 4.20
CA TYR A 10 -14.17 -11.78 5.58
C TYR A 10 -15.41 -10.92 5.85
N ASN A 11 -16.27 -11.38 6.73
CA ASN A 11 -17.52 -10.71 7.03
C ASN A 11 -17.30 -9.64 8.10
N TYR A 12 -16.92 -8.44 7.67
CA TYR A 12 -17.13 -7.25 8.47
C TYR A 12 -18.41 -6.56 7.99
N THR A 13 -19.26 -6.20 8.91
CA THR A 13 -20.34 -5.23 8.67
C THR A 13 -19.76 -3.82 8.78
N GLY A 14 -20.44 -2.82 8.20
CA GLY A 14 -20.07 -1.42 8.39
C GLY A 14 -19.99 -1.01 9.87
N GLN A 15 -20.88 -1.58 10.72
CA GLN A 15 -20.88 -1.35 12.16
C GLN A 15 -19.64 -1.94 12.85
N GLU A 16 -19.23 -3.15 12.48
CA GLU A 16 -18.01 -3.78 13.04
C GLU A 16 -16.75 -3.04 12.60
N LEU A 17 -16.68 -2.59 11.33
CA LEU A 17 -15.59 -1.73 10.88
C LEU A 17 -15.52 -0.44 11.72
N ALA A 18 -16.64 0.23 11.95
CA ALA A 18 -16.68 1.47 12.73
C ALA A 18 -16.23 1.30 14.19
N GLN A 19 -16.23 0.08 14.72
CA GLN A 19 -15.78 -0.25 16.09
C GLN A 19 -14.28 -0.52 16.18
N ILE A 20 -13.57 -0.64 15.09
CA ILE A 20 -12.11 -0.84 15.08
C ILE A 20 -11.42 0.26 15.89
N ARG A 21 -10.46 -0.14 16.72
CA ARG A 21 -9.57 0.77 17.44
C ARG A 21 -8.15 0.32 17.19
N ILE A 22 -7.31 1.23 16.75
CA ILE A 22 -5.88 0.95 16.53
C ILE A 22 -5.14 1.21 17.83
N MET A 23 -4.42 0.20 18.30
CA MET A 23 -3.50 0.33 19.44
C MET A 23 -2.15 0.82 18.91
N PRO A 24 -1.45 1.68 19.63
CA PRO A 24 -0.11 2.09 19.19
C PRO A 24 0.88 0.92 19.28
N PRO A 25 1.94 0.90 18.43
CA PRO A 25 3.05 -0.04 18.57
C PRO A 25 3.74 0.06 19.93
N ASP A 26 4.46 -0.99 20.32
CA ASP A 26 5.14 -1.07 21.63
C ASP A 26 6.32 -0.09 21.73
N GLU A 27 6.13 1.02 22.45
CA GLU A 27 7.13 2.05 22.62
C GLU A 27 8.30 1.60 23.52
N ALA A 28 8.09 0.62 24.42
CA ALA A 28 9.18 0.07 25.22
C ALA A 28 10.13 -0.74 24.34
N VAL A 29 9.59 -1.56 23.45
CA VAL A 29 10.39 -2.30 22.44
C VAL A 29 11.09 -1.34 21.49
N ARG A 30 10.43 -0.27 21.02
CA ARG A 30 11.06 0.76 20.18
C ARG A 30 12.35 1.29 20.83
N LYS A 31 12.29 1.60 22.13
CA LYS A 31 13.46 2.09 22.90
C LYS A 31 14.53 1.02 23.04
N LEU A 32 14.17 -0.25 23.24
CA LEU A 32 15.13 -1.36 23.32
C LEU A 32 15.88 -1.53 21.99
N VAL A 33 15.18 -1.51 20.86
CA VAL A 33 15.81 -1.59 19.53
C VAL A 33 16.77 -0.42 19.28
N LYS A 34 16.37 0.81 19.61
CA LYS A 34 17.26 1.97 19.51
C LYS A 34 18.50 1.83 20.41
N LYS A 35 18.32 1.35 21.65
CA LYS A 35 19.43 1.11 22.56
C LYS A 35 20.38 0.05 22.02
N HIS A 36 19.86 -1.02 21.41
CA HIS A 36 20.70 -2.03 20.77
C HIS A 36 21.54 -1.43 19.64
N TRP A 37 20.95 -0.59 18.75
CA TRP A 37 21.70 0.13 17.72
C TRP A 37 22.87 0.95 18.28
N ASP A 38 22.69 1.56 19.46
CA ASP A 38 23.75 2.35 20.12
C ASP A 38 24.88 1.49 20.70
N THR A 39 24.66 0.17 20.94
CA THR A 39 25.70 -0.75 21.39
C THR A 39 26.61 -1.24 20.28
N LEU A 40 26.16 -1.16 19.02
CA LEU A 40 26.95 -1.61 17.87
C LEU A 40 28.15 -0.69 17.61
N ALA A 41 29.29 -1.24 17.24
CA ALA A 41 30.54 -0.54 17.00
C ALA A 41 30.49 0.31 15.72
N LYS A 42 29.71 1.38 15.74
CA LYS A 42 29.47 2.31 14.64
C LYS A 42 29.21 3.72 15.19
N PRO A 43 29.28 4.78 14.34
CA PRO A 43 28.82 6.10 14.75
C PRO A 43 27.34 6.09 15.18
N LEU A 44 26.99 6.87 16.22
CA LEU A 44 25.59 7.05 16.63
C LEU A 44 24.78 7.57 15.43
N ASP A 45 23.57 7.00 15.27
CA ASP A 45 22.68 7.31 14.15
C ASP A 45 23.31 7.14 12.74
N GLY A 46 24.41 6.36 12.64
CA GLY A 46 25.18 6.18 11.40
C GLY A 46 24.42 5.51 10.26
N MET A 47 23.32 4.78 10.55
CA MET A 47 22.41 4.22 9.55
C MET A 47 21.20 5.12 9.26
N GLY A 48 21.16 6.30 9.88
CA GLY A 48 20.10 7.30 9.65
C GLY A 48 18.69 6.75 9.81
N SER A 49 17.83 6.97 8.82
CA SER A 49 16.44 6.55 8.85
C SER A 49 16.24 5.05 9.08
N PHE A 50 17.19 4.21 8.70
CA PHE A 50 17.07 2.75 8.87
C PHE A 50 17.07 2.32 10.33
N GLU A 51 17.74 3.05 11.23
CA GLU A 51 17.67 2.78 12.68
C GLU A 51 16.27 3.07 13.24
N SER A 52 15.65 4.15 12.78
CA SER A 52 14.30 4.51 13.17
C SER A 52 13.26 3.55 12.60
N ILE A 53 13.40 3.17 11.32
CA ILE A 53 12.51 2.19 10.66
C ILE A 53 12.63 0.81 11.32
N THR A 54 13.85 0.36 11.63
CA THR A 54 14.06 -0.91 12.34
C THR A 54 13.43 -0.88 13.73
N ALA A 55 13.55 0.25 14.45
CA ALA A 55 12.92 0.42 15.76
C ALA A 55 11.39 0.45 15.65
N GLN A 56 10.83 1.02 14.57
CA GLN A 56 9.39 0.95 14.28
C GLN A 56 8.96 -0.50 14.01
N ILE A 57 9.71 -1.25 13.20
CA ILE A 57 9.41 -2.67 12.91
C ILE A 57 9.42 -3.48 14.21
N GLY A 58 10.43 -3.32 15.05
CA GLY A 58 10.48 -4.01 16.36
C GLY A 58 9.29 -3.66 17.25
N ALA A 59 8.90 -2.38 17.29
CA ALA A 59 7.73 -1.93 18.05
C ALA A 59 6.42 -2.53 17.53
N ILE A 60 6.27 -2.65 16.20
CA ILE A 60 5.11 -3.28 15.55
C ILE A 60 5.05 -4.77 15.90
N LEU A 61 6.18 -5.47 15.80
CA LEU A 61 6.27 -6.91 16.08
C LEU A 61 6.25 -7.23 17.58
N GLY A 62 6.44 -6.23 18.45
CA GLY A 62 6.49 -6.40 19.90
C GLY A 62 7.75 -7.13 20.41
N THR A 63 8.85 -7.09 19.65
CA THR A 63 10.09 -7.78 19.99
C THR A 63 11.33 -7.06 19.44
N GLU A 64 12.45 -7.10 20.19
CA GLU A 64 13.77 -6.68 19.71
C GLU A 64 14.45 -7.74 18.84
N LEU A 65 14.00 -8.99 18.89
CA LEU A 65 14.45 -10.07 18.02
C LEU A 65 13.62 -10.04 16.72
N ILE A 66 13.96 -9.10 15.86
CA ILE A 66 13.18 -8.79 14.66
C ILE A 66 13.40 -9.87 13.60
N ASP A 67 12.31 -10.53 13.18
CA ASP A 67 12.31 -11.48 12.07
C ASP A 67 11.37 -10.99 10.96
N ILE A 68 11.97 -10.58 9.84
CA ILE A 68 11.28 -10.19 8.60
C ILE A 68 11.73 -11.02 7.40
N HIS A 69 12.23 -12.23 7.61
CA HIS A 69 12.77 -13.08 6.53
C HIS A 69 11.69 -13.47 5.52
N LYS A 70 10.48 -13.83 5.99
CA LYS A 70 9.38 -14.15 5.10
C LYS A 70 8.64 -12.88 4.70
N LYS A 71 8.80 -12.49 3.44
CA LYS A 71 8.29 -11.26 2.84
C LYS A 71 7.22 -11.56 1.80
N GLY A 72 6.11 -10.81 1.84
CA GLY A 72 5.02 -10.93 0.87
C GLY A 72 4.67 -9.60 0.21
N VAL A 73 4.33 -9.63 -1.07
CA VAL A 73 3.76 -8.50 -1.81
C VAL A 73 2.34 -8.85 -2.18
N LEU A 74 1.35 -8.22 -1.52
CA LEU A 74 -0.06 -8.35 -1.87
C LEU A 74 -0.38 -7.37 -2.99
N ILE A 75 -0.79 -7.90 -4.17
CA ILE A 75 -1.02 -7.09 -5.37
C ILE A 75 -2.51 -7.13 -5.70
N PHE A 76 -3.23 -6.06 -5.38
CA PHE A 76 -4.66 -5.96 -5.63
C PHE A 76 -4.94 -5.59 -7.08
N CYS A 77 -5.63 -6.48 -7.80
CA CYS A 77 -5.97 -6.32 -9.20
C CYS A 77 -7.47 -5.99 -9.35
N ALA A 78 -7.79 -4.84 -9.93
CA ALA A 78 -9.17 -4.42 -10.16
C ALA A 78 -9.29 -3.47 -11.36
N ASP A 79 -10.44 -3.49 -12.02
CA ASP A 79 -10.77 -2.55 -13.09
C ASP A 79 -11.55 -1.36 -12.56
N ASN A 80 -11.31 -0.19 -13.16
CA ASN A 80 -11.91 1.08 -12.78
C ASN A 80 -12.80 1.59 -13.92
N GLY A 81 -14.10 1.78 -13.66
CA GLY A 81 -15.08 2.22 -14.65
C GLY A 81 -14.81 3.60 -15.25
N ILE A 82 -14.02 4.42 -14.57
CA ILE A 82 -13.63 5.76 -15.06
C ILE A 82 -12.81 5.73 -16.37
N VAL A 83 -12.28 4.57 -16.72
CA VAL A 83 -11.59 4.37 -18.02
C VAL A 83 -12.46 4.75 -19.20
N GLU A 84 -13.79 4.62 -19.10
CA GLU A 84 -14.74 5.05 -20.12
C GLU A 84 -14.60 6.53 -20.51
N GLU A 85 -14.05 7.36 -19.61
CA GLU A 85 -13.84 8.78 -19.84
C GLU A 85 -12.57 9.11 -20.64
N GLY A 86 -11.85 8.11 -21.14
CA GLY A 86 -10.64 8.33 -21.93
C GLY A 86 -9.48 8.96 -21.15
N VAL A 87 -9.34 8.58 -19.90
CA VAL A 87 -8.31 9.07 -18.95
C VAL A 87 -7.07 8.17 -18.90
N THR A 88 -7.00 7.18 -19.78
CA THR A 88 -5.91 6.20 -19.89
C THR A 88 -5.51 5.98 -21.36
N GLN A 89 -4.29 5.46 -21.59
CA GLN A 89 -3.83 5.10 -22.96
C GLN A 89 -4.27 3.69 -23.36
N SER A 90 -4.61 2.84 -22.41
CA SER A 90 -5.00 1.45 -22.61
C SER A 90 -6.36 1.16 -21.98
N GLY A 91 -7.03 0.11 -22.45
CA GLY A 91 -8.29 -0.34 -21.88
C GLY A 91 -8.11 -1.31 -20.72
N GLN A 92 -9.24 -1.73 -20.14
CA GLN A 92 -9.30 -2.64 -18.97
C GLN A 92 -8.70 -4.02 -19.26
N GLU A 93 -8.62 -4.44 -20.54
CA GLU A 93 -8.01 -5.73 -20.93
C GLU A 93 -6.58 -5.89 -20.45
N VAL A 94 -5.86 -4.78 -20.21
CA VAL A 94 -4.49 -4.80 -19.71
C VAL A 94 -4.44 -5.27 -18.26
N THR A 95 -5.40 -4.93 -17.42
CA THR A 95 -5.47 -5.42 -16.03
C THR A 95 -5.47 -6.94 -15.97
N LEU A 96 -6.36 -7.58 -16.75
CA LEU A 96 -6.43 -9.03 -16.85
C LEU A 96 -5.13 -9.65 -17.40
N ALA A 97 -4.57 -9.06 -18.45
CA ALA A 97 -3.34 -9.54 -19.07
C ALA A 97 -2.14 -9.51 -18.10
N VAL A 98 -2.01 -8.43 -17.33
CA VAL A 98 -0.93 -8.28 -16.35
C VAL A 98 -1.16 -9.21 -15.15
N ALA A 99 -2.38 -9.39 -14.66
CA ALA A 99 -2.69 -10.36 -13.61
C ALA A 99 -2.31 -11.80 -14.03
N LYS A 100 -2.60 -12.19 -15.28
CA LYS A 100 -2.14 -13.46 -15.86
C LYS A 100 -0.62 -13.55 -15.93
N SER A 101 0.07 -12.45 -16.24
CA SER A 101 1.54 -12.39 -16.23
C SER A 101 2.09 -12.56 -14.81
N MET A 102 1.47 -11.93 -13.81
CA MET A 102 1.83 -12.08 -12.39
C MET A 102 1.67 -13.52 -11.92
N ALA A 103 0.57 -14.18 -12.29
CA ALA A 103 0.35 -15.60 -11.98
C ALA A 103 1.47 -16.50 -12.51
N ARG A 104 2.03 -16.16 -13.68
CA ARG A 104 3.18 -16.86 -14.30
C ARG A 104 4.54 -16.34 -13.82
N LYS A 105 4.57 -15.45 -12.82
CA LYS A 105 5.78 -14.80 -12.30
C LYS A 105 6.54 -14.00 -13.36
N GLY A 106 5.83 -13.45 -14.37
CA GLY A 106 6.41 -12.75 -15.52
C GLY A 106 6.44 -11.24 -15.43
N SER A 107 5.68 -10.62 -14.49
CA SER A 107 5.63 -9.15 -14.34
C SER A 107 6.91 -8.58 -13.70
N SER A 108 7.07 -7.27 -13.77
CA SER A 108 8.23 -6.55 -13.24
C SER A 108 8.42 -6.82 -11.74
N VAL A 109 7.38 -6.64 -10.93
CA VAL A 109 7.45 -6.90 -9.48
C VAL A 109 7.78 -8.36 -9.18
N CYS A 110 7.24 -9.31 -9.95
CA CYS A 110 7.52 -10.73 -9.75
C CYS A 110 9.01 -11.05 -9.98
N ARG A 111 9.63 -10.45 -11.00
CA ARG A 111 11.06 -10.61 -11.27
C ARG A 111 11.93 -10.02 -10.18
N MET A 112 11.57 -8.82 -9.70
CA MET A 112 12.28 -8.18 -8.60
C MET A 112 12.13 -8.97 -7.30
N ALA A 113 10.91 -9.36 -6.94
CA ALA A 113 10.63 -10.14 -5.73
C ALA A 113 11.38 -11.48 -5.72
N GLN A 114 11.43 -12.17 -6.87
CA GLN A 114 12.17 -13.43 -7.02
C GLN A 114 13.67 -13.25 -6.71
N SER A 115 14.27 -12.12 -7.09
CA SER A 115 15.71 -11.86 -6.85
C SER A 115 16.08 -11.76 -5.38
N ILE A 116 15.10 -11.41 -4.52
CA ILE A 116 15.26 -11.25 -3.07
C ILE A 116 14.47 -12.28 -2.27
N ARG A 117 13.94 -13.32 -2.89
CA ARG A 117 13.14 -14.38 -2.29
C ARG A 117 11.88 -13.90 -1.59
N ALA A 118 11.31 -12.78 -2.04
CA ALA A 118 9.99 -12.33 -1.61
C ALA A 118 8.89 -13.01 -2.45
N GLU A 119 7.75 -13.28 -1.84
CA GLU A 119 6.61 -13.89 -2.51
C GLU A 119 5.67 -12.82 -3.06
N THR A 120 5.26 -12.96 -4.33
CA THR A 120 4.20 -12.11 -4.92
C THR A 120 2.88 -12.85 -4.90
N ILE A 121 1.86 -12.20 -4.37
CA ILE A 121 0.51 -12.72 -4.15
C ILE A 121 -0.47 -11.83 -4.90
N PRO A 122 -0.71 -12.06 -6.20
CA PRO A 122 -1.72 -11.33 -6.95
C PRO A 122 -3.12 -11.74 -6.45
N VAL A 123 -3.98 -10.74 -6.25
CA VAL A 123 -5.34 -10.87 -5.72
C VAL A 123 -6.32 -10.24 -6.70
N ASP A 124 -7.22 -11.03 -7.26
CA ASP A 124 -8.36 -10.51 -8.00
C ASP A 124 -9.40 -10.02 -6.99
N ILE A 125 -9.47 -8.71 -6.80
CA ILE A 125 -10.48 -8.05 -5.97
C ILE A 125 -11.59 -7.43 -6.81
N GLY A 126 -11.38 -7.29 -8.11
CA GLY A 126 -12.36 -6.68 -8.98
C GLY A 126 -11.96 -6.57 -10.46
N ILE A 127 -11.30 -7.57 -11.02
CA ILE A 127 -11.07 -7.62 -12.47
C ILE A 127 -12.40 -7.84 -13.17
N ASN A 128 -12.71 -7.04 -14.20
CA ASN A 128 -13.92 -7.14 -15.00
C ASN A 128 -13.82 -8.32 -16.00
N SER A 129 -13.78 -9.51 -15.46
CA SER A 129 -13.76 -10.77 -16.20
C SER A 129 -14.32 -11.89 -15.35
N GLU A 130 -15.02 -12.82 -15.97
CA GLU A 130 -15.49 -14.05 -15.31
C GLU A 130 -14.41 -15.15 -15.31
N GLU A 131 -13.29 -14.93 -15.96
CA GLU A 131 -12.21 -15.90 -16.07
C GLU A 131 -11.54 -16.12 -14.72
N SER A 132 -11.48 -17.37 -14.26
CA SER A 132 -10.64 -17.76 -13.13
C SER A 132 -9.19 -17.85 -13.57
N ILE A 133 -8.29 -17.14 -12.90
CA ILE A 133 -6.86 -17.09 -13.23
C ILE A 133 -6.08 -17.96 -12.24
N PRO A 134 -5.61 -19.18 -12.63
CA PRO A 134 -4.80 -20.00 -11.75
C PRO A 134 -3.54 -19.26 -11.29
N GLY A 135 -3.30 -19.25 -9.97
CA GLY A 135 -2.18 -18.53 -9.36
C GLY A 135 -2.50 -17.07 -8.96
N VAL A 136 -3.71 -16.59 -9.18
CA VAL A 136 -4.26 -15.36 -8.61
C VAL A 136 -5.28 -15.74 -7.52
N TRP A 137 -5.17 -15.13 -6.35
CA TRP A 137 -6.13 -15.37 -5.28
C TRP A 137 -7.47 -14.71 -5.61
N ASN A 138 -8.52 -15.49 -5.78
CA ASN A 138 -9.84 -14.96 -6.04
C ASN A 138 -10.46 -14.40 -4.75
N ARG A 139 -10.62 -13.09 -4.71
CA ARG A 139 -11.29 -12.32 -3.64
C ARG A 139 -12.21 -11.26 -4.25
N LYS A 140 -12.73 -11.54 -5.43
CA LYS A 140 -13.52 -10.60 -6.22
C LYS A 140 -14.75 -10.11 -5.46
N VAL A 141 -14.86 -8.81 -5.30
CA VAL A 141 -16.01 -8.12 -4.71
C VAL A 141 -17.10 -7.91 -5.74
N CYS A 142 -16.73 -7.31 -6.88
CA CYS A 142 -17.58 -7.15 -8.05
C CYS A 142 -16.72 -7.00 -9.33
N PRO A 143 -17.28 -7.09 -10.53
CA PRO A 143 -16.52 -6.98 -11.80
C PRO A 143 -16.23 -5.52 -12.14
N GLY A 144 -15.20 -4.94 -11.53
CA GLY A 144 -14.82 -3.54 -11.68
C GLY A 144 -15.72 -2.56 -10.93
N THR A 145 -15.32 -1.30 -10.89
CA THR A 145 -16.15 -0.21 -10.35
C THR A 145 -17.02 0.41 -11.43
N ARG A 146 -18.02 1.21 -11.01
CA ARG A 146 -18.78 2.08 -11.89
C ARG A 146 -17.94 3.32 -12.29
N ASN A 147 -18.41 4.01 -13.34
CA ASN A 147 -17.86 5.30 -13.73
C ASN A 147 -18.35 6.40 -12.79
N PHE A 148 -17.48 6.94 -11.97
CA PHE A 148 -17.83 7.91 -10.94
C PHE A 148 -18.29 9.28 -11.48
N LEU A 149 -18.21 9.55 -12.80
CA LEU A 149 -18.90 10.71 -13.39
C LEU A 149 -20.40 10.47 -13.58
N LYS A 150 -20.84 9.20 -13.57
CA LYS A 150 -22.26 8.84 -13.78
C LYS A 150 -22.97 8.50 -12.46
N GLU A 151 -22.28 7.77 -11.59
CA GLU A 151 -22.75 7.31 -10.29
C GLU A 151 -21.55 6.97 -9.39
N PRO A 152 -21.69 6.85 -8.07
CA PRO A 152 -20.58 6.46 -7.18
C PRO A 152 -19.89 5.19 -7.65
N ALA A 153 -18.54 5.18 -7.56
CA ALA A 153 -17.72 4.05 -8.03
C ALA A 153 -18.09 2.72 -7.40
N MET A 154 -18.45 2.71 -6.13
CA MET A 154 -18.82 1.52 -5.36
C MET A 154 -20.08 1.78 -4.54
N THR A 155 -20.82 0.72 -4.18
CA THR A 155 -21.83 0.79 -3.13
C THR A 155 -21.14 0.76 -1.75
N GLU A 156 -21.87 1.08 -0.69
CA GLU A 156 -21.40 0.94 0.68
C GLU A 156 -20.96 -0.52 0.97
N GLU A 157 -21.77 -1.49 0.57
CA GLU A 157 -21.48 -2.91 0.76
C GLU A 157 -20.20 -3.34 0.03
N GLU A 158 -20.00 -2.91 -1.22
CA GLU A 158 -18.80 -3.23 -2.00
C GLU A 158 -17.56 -2.60 -1.36
N THR A 159 -17.65 -1.36 -0.88
CA THR A 159 -16.56 -0.67 -0.20
C THR A 159 -16.17 -1.38 1.09
N VAL A 160 -17.16 -1.72 1.93
CA VAL A 160 -16.94 -2.48 3.18
C VAL A 160 -16.30 -3.83 2.89
N ARG A 161 -16.80 -4.57 1.87
CA ARG A 161 -16.26 -5.89 1.50
C ARG A 161 -14.83 -5.80 0.98
N ALA A 162 -14.51 -4.78 0.19
CA ALA A 162 -13.14 -4.59 -0.31
C ALA A 162 -12.15 -4.27 0.83
N ILE A 163 -12.53 -3.38 1.77
CA ILE A 163 -11.74 -3.10 2.97
C ILE A 163 -11.58 -4.37 3.81
N ALA A 164 -12.67 -5.07 4.09
CA ALA A 164 -12.67 -6.33 4.86
C ALA A 164 -11.75 -7.40 4.22
N THR A 165 -11.75 -7.47 2.89
CA THR A 165 -10.86 -8.37 2.13
C THR A 165 -9.39 -8.03 2.41
N GLY A 166 -9.02 -6.76 2.35
CA GLY A 166 -7.65 -6.33 2.65
C GLY A 166 -7.22 -6.70 4.09
N ILE A 167 -8.08 -6.43 5.08
CA ILE A 167 -7.84 -6.79 6.49
C ILE A 167 -7.64 -8.30 6.64
N GLY A 168 -8.52 -9.08 6.03
CA GLY A 168 -8.49 -10.53 6.14
C GLY A 168 -7.27 -11.17 5.46
N LEU A 169 -6.83 -10.63 4.32
CA LEU A 169 -5.61 -11.09 3.64
C LEU A 169 -4.36 -10.89 4.49
N VAL A 170 -4.27 -9.77 5.25
CA VAL A 170 -3.17 -9.56 6.19
C VAL A 170 -3.20 -10.60 7.31
N ARG A 171 -4.40 -10.93 7.83
CA ARG A 171 -4.56 -12.01 8.81
C ARG A 171 -4.09 -13.35 8.25
N GLU A 172 -4.52 -13.73 7.02
CA GLU A 172 -4.06 -14.96 6.37
C GLU A 172 -2.52 -15.00 6.24
N CYS A 173 -1.90 -13.86 5.92
CA CYS A 173 -0.45 -13.75 5.85
C CYS A 173 0.19 -13.92 7.24
N LYS A 174 -0.39 -13.33 8.29
CA LYS A 174 0.09 -13.52 9.68
C LYS A 174 0.05 -14.98 10.10
N GLU A 175 -1.05 -15.67 9.80
CA GLU A 175 -1.23 -17.10 10.09
C GLU A 175 -0.26 -18.00 9.29
N LYS A 176 0.32 -17.45 8.22
CA LYS A 176 1.36 -18.11 7.40
C LYS A 176 2.78 -17.61 7.70
N ASP A 177 2.98 -16.95 8.85
CA ASP A 177 4.29 -16.49 9.35
C ASP A 177 5.00 -15.45 8.45
N TYR A 178 4.26 -14.60 7.73
CA TYR A 178 4.89 -13.44 7.09
C TYR A 178 5.28 -12.41 8.15
N GLY A 179 6.54 -12.02 8.16
CA GLY A 179 7.09 -11.02 9.10
C GLY A 179 6.90 -9.58 8.62
N ILE A 180 6.75 -9.38 7.31
CA ILE A 180 6.56 -8.06 6.68
C ILE A 180 5.80 -8.20 5.36
N LEU A 181 4.94 -7.24 5.05
CA LEU A 181 4.18 -7.22 3.80
C LEU A 181 4.43 -5.91 3.03
N ALA A 182 4.31 -5.97 1.73
CA ALA A 182 4.37 -4.83 0.83
C ALA A 182 3.06 -4.68 0.05
N THR A 183 2.65 -3.44 -0.16
CA THR A 183 1.52 -3.10 -1.03
C THR A 183 1.93 -3.18 -2.49
N GLY A 184 1.03 -3.71 -3.32
CA GLY A 184 1.12 -3.68 -4.77
C GLY A 184 -0.29 -3.53 -5.35
N GLU A 185 -0.37 -3.07 -6.57
CA GLU A 185 -1.65 -2.89 -7.26
C GLU A 185 -1.51 -3.11 -8.77
N MET A 186 -2.61 -3.42 -9.41
CA MET A 186 -2.76 -3.43 -10.87
C MET A 186 -4.20 -3.09 -11.23
N GLY A 187 -4.41 -1.89 -11.76
CA GLY A 187 -5.74 -1.46 -12.15
C GLY A 187 -5.70 -0.30 -13.15
N ILE A 188 -6.04 -0.57 -14.42
CA ILE A 188 -6.09 0.51 -15.40
C ILE A 188 -7.14 1.54 -14.95
N GLY A 189 -6.72 2.82 -14.89
CA GLY A 189 -7.54 3.93 -14.40
C GLY A 189 -7.29 4.33 -12.93
N ASN A 190 -6.60 3.50 -12.14
CA ASN A 190 -6.40 3.75 -10.70
C ASN A 190 -5.57 5.00 -10.37
N THR A 191 -4.73 5.49 -11.27
CA THR A 191 -4.08 6.79 -11.11
C THR A 191 -5.07 7.96 -11.18
N THR A 192 -6.25 7.77 -11.82
CA THR A 192 -7.32 8.77 -11.83
C THR A 192 -8.12 8.71 -10.53
N THR A 193 -8.49 7.52 -10.08
CA THR A 193 -9.20 7.31 -8.81
C THR A 193 -8.34 7.77 -7.63
N SER A 194 -7.03 7.44 -7.60
CA SER A 194 -6.12 7.90 -6.54
C SER A 194 -5.95 9.43 -6.55
N SER A 195 -5.93 10.07 -7.73
CA SER A 195 -5.89 11.55 -7.81
C SER A 195 -7.17 12.16 -7.25
N ALA A 196 -8.35 11.61 -7.56
CA ALA A 196 -9.63 12.08 -7.05
C ALA A 196 -9.73 11.92 -5.53
N VAL A 197 -9.37 10.74 -5.00
CA VAL A 197 -9.30 10.48 -3.55
C VAL A 197 -8.34 11.46 -2.87
N THR A 198 -7.15 11.64 -3.43
CA THR A 198 -6.14 12.54 -2.86
C THR A 198 -6.61 14.00 -2.87
N ALA A 199 -7.16 14.49 -3.98
CA ALA A 199 -7.66 15.86 -4.07
C ALA A 199 -8.77 16.13 -3.05
N ALA A 200 -9.71 15.20 -2.89
CA ALA A 200 -10.79 15.30 -1.91
C ALA A 200 -10.25 15.35 -0.47
N LEU A 201 -9.41 14.38 -0.07
CA LEU A 201 -8.91 14.26 1.30
C LEU A 201 -7.91 15.34 1.70
N LEU A 202 -7.17 15.91 0.74
CA LEU A 202 -6.23 17.01 0.97
C LEU A 202 -6.85 18.38 0.67
N GLN A 203 -8.11 18.43 0.24
CA GLN A 203 -8.85 19.66 -0.07
C GLN A 203 -8.06 20.57 -1.03
N CYS A 204 -7.49 20.00 -2.09
CA CYS A 204 -6.68 20.71 -3.07
C CYS A 204 -7.23 20.55 -4.51
N GLY A 205 -6.70 21.36 -5.43
CA GLY A 205 -7.10 21.30 -6.83
C GLY A 205 -6.69 20.00 -7.53
N ALA A 206 -7.51 19.56 -8.48
CA ALA A 206 -7.22 18.37 -9.28
C ALA A 206 -5.84 18.45 -9.98
N GLU A 207 -5.44 19.64 -10.40
CA GLU A 207 -4.18 19.92 -11.11
C GLU A 207 -2.96 19.66 -10.23
N GLU A 208 -3.09 19.83 -8.94
CA GLU A 208 -1.99 19.71 -7.97
C GLU A 208 -1.59 18.26 -7.69
N VAL A 209 -2.49 17.32 -7.96
CA VAL A 209 -2.33 15.90 -7.61
C VAL A 209 -2.49 14.95 -8.78
N THR A 210 -2.95 15.44 -9.95
CA THR A 210 -3.17 14.59 -11.11
C THR A 210 -1.95 14.59 -12.02
N GLY A 211 -1.33 13.43 -12.16
CA GLY A 211 -0.21 13.19 -13.04
C GLY A 211 -0.59 12.45 -14.35
N ARG A 212 0.42 12.16 -15.15
CA ARG A 212 0.25 11.51 -16.47
C ARG A 212 0.01 9.99 -16.38
N GLY A 213 0.13 9.40 -15.21
CA GLY A 213 0.06 7.96 -15.06
C GLY A 213 1.03 7.26 -16.03
N ALA A 214 0.53 6.32 -16.82
CA ALA A 214 1.31 5.56 -17.80
C ALA A 214 1.76 6.37 -19.03
N GLY A 215 1.75 7.70 -18.98
CA GLY A 215 2.33 8.55 -20.04
C GLY A 215 1.31 9.24 -20.93
N LEU A 216 0.20 9.75 -20.39
CA LEU A 216 -0.77 10.55 -21.13
C LEU A 216 -0.15 11.77 -21.84
N THR A 217 -0.70 12.12 -22.99
CA THR A 217 -0.43 13.38 -23.69
C THR A 217 -0.93 14.58 -22.86
N ASP A 218 -0.56 15.80 -23.26
CA ASP A 218 -1.07 17.02 -22.61
C ASP A 218 -2.59 17.11 -22.64
N GLN A 219 -3.20 16.74 -23.78
CA GLN A 219 -4.65 16.69 -23.91
C GLN A 219 -5.28 15.62 -22.99
N GLY A 220 -4.68 14.45 -22.91
CA GLY A 220 -5.13 13.38 -22.00
C GLY A 220 -5.02 13.78 -20.52
N LEU A 221 -3.92 14.47 -20.16
CA LEU A 221 -3.77 15.00 -18.80
C LEU A 221 -4.83 16.05 -18.47
N ALA A 222 -5.07 17.02 -19.37
CA ALA A 222 -6.09 18.03 -19.17
C ALA A 222 -7.49 17.41 -19.02
N ARG A 223 -7.82 16.38 -19.82
CA ARG A 223 -9.06 15.61 -19.68
C ARG A 223 -9.14 14.94 -18.32
N LYS A 224 -8.08 14.25 -17.89
CA LYS A 224 -8.03 13.55 -16.60
C LYS A 224 -8.24 14.53 -15.43
N GLN A 225 -7.60 15.70 -15.47
CA GLN A 225 -7.79 16.77 -14.50
C GLN A 225 -9.24 17.28 -14.47
N GLN A 226 -9.84 17.46 -15.66
CA GLN A 226 -11.24 17.87 -15.77
C GLN A 226 -12.19 16.81 -15.18
N VAL A 227 -11.96 15.53 -15.45
CA VAL A 227 -12.74 14.41 -14.90
C VAL A 227 -12.70 14.42 -13.38
N VAL A 228 -11.51 14.54 -12.80
CA VAL A 228 -11.33 14.61 -11.33
C VAL A 228 -12.06 15.82 -10.76
N ARG A 229 -11.88 17.01 -11.32
CA ARG A 229 -12.54 18.24 -10.88
C ARG A 229 -14.06 18.11 -10.90
N THR A 230 -14.61 17.63 -12.03
CA THR A 230 -16.06 17.44 -12.17
C THR A 230 -16.64 16.51 -11.11
N ALA A 231 -15.94 15.42 -10.79
CA ALA A 231 -16.40 14.50 -9.75
C ALA A 231 -16.38 15.17 -8.36
N LEU A 232 -15.30 15.90 -8.02
CA LEU A 232 -15.20 16.61 -6.75
C LEU A 232 -16.34 17.63 -6.57
N GLU A 233 -16.67 18.39 -7.62
CA GLU A 233 -17.75 19.38 -7.63
C GLU A 233 -19.12 18.71 -7.56
N THR A 234 -19.35 17.67 -8.35
CA THR A 234 -20.67 17.00 -8.45
C THR A 234 -21.09 16.40 -7.13
N TYR A 235 -20.16 15.82 -6.38
CA TYR A 235 -20.44 15.14 -5.12
C TYR A 235 -20.04 15.93 -3.87
N ASP A 236 -19.57 17.17 -4.02
CA ASP A 236 -19.07 18.02 -2.92
C ASP A 236 -18.06 17.29 -2.00
N LEU A 237 -17.08 16.61 -2.63
CA LEU A 237 -16.20 15.71 -1.91
C LEU A 237 -15.17 16.39 -1.00
N TRP A 238 -14.97 17.69 -1.10
CA TRP A 238 -14.09 18.43 -0.17
C TRP A 238 -14.60 18.48 1.26
N HIS A 239 -15.90 18.21 1.45
CA HIS A 239 -16.55 18.19 2.76
C HIS A 239 -16.95 16.78 3.21
N ALA A 240 -16.69 15.78 2.37
CA ALA A 240 -17.04 14.39 2.64
C ALA A 240 -16.03 13.71 3.58
N ASP A 241 -16.48 12.74 4.35
CA ASP A 241 -15.62 11.87 5.13
C ASP A 241 -14.85 10.89 4.24
N ALA A 242 -13.79 10.27 4.78
CA ALA A 242 -12.89 9.42 4.00
C ALA A 242 -13.57 8.15 3.44
N PHE A 243 -14.59 7.62 4.11
CA PHE A 243 -15.35 6.49 3.61
C PHE A 243 -16.18 6.89 2.39
N THR A 244 -16.90 8.00 2.49
CA THR A 244 -17.69 8.57 1.39
C THR A 244 -16.82 8.91 0.18
N VAL A 245 -15.64 9.50 0.40
CA VAL A 245 -14.66 9.77 -0.67
C VAL A 245 -14.23 8.46 -1.35
N LEU A 246 -13.82 7.45 -0.58
CA LEU A 246 -13.38 6.16 -1.11
C LEU A 246 -14.50 5.47 -1.91
N GLN A 247 -15.72 5.46 -1.39
CA GLN A 247 -16.89 4.87 -2.02
C GLN A 247 -17.22 5.55 -3.35
N THR A 248 -17.15 6.89 -3.37
CA THR A 248 -17.63 7.69 -4.51
C THR A 248 -16.64 7.73 -5.67
N VAL A 249 -15.34 7.98 -5.41
CA VAL A 249 -14.32 8.17 -6.46
C VAL A 249 -13.12 7.23 -6.34
N GLY A 250 -13.16 6.28 -5.41
CA GLY A 250 -12.10 5.29 -5.24
C GLY A 250 -12.16 4.12 -6.23
N GLY A 251 -11.45 3.07 -5.89
CA GLY A 251 -11.39 1.81 -6.63
C GLY A 251 -11.35 0.62 -5.68
N LEU A 252 -11.70 -0.57 -6.16
CA LEU A 252 -11.66 -1.80 -5.36
C LEU A 252 -10.21 -2.12 -4.93
N ASP A 253 -9.23 -1.84 -5.76
CA ASP A 253 -7.80 -1.95 -5.45
C ASP A 253 -7.40 -0.99 -4.31
N ILE A 254 -7.80 0.28 -4.38
CA ILE A 254 -7.55 1.27 -3.32
C ILE A 254 -8.25 0.87 -2.03
N ALA A 255 -9.49 0.39 -2.09
CA ALA A 255 -10.24 -0.08 -0.93
C ALA A 255 -9.59 -1.33 -0.30
N GLY A 256 -9.12 -2.28 -1.12
CA GLY A 256 -8.34 -3.44 -0.67
C GLY A 256 -7.03 -3.05 0.00
N LEU A 257 -6.27 -2.11 -0.60
CA LEU A 257 -5.06 -1.53 -0.03
C LEU A 257 -5.33 -0.78 1.29
N THR A 258 -6.45 -0.04 1.36
CA THR A 258 -6.92 0.60 2.61
C THR A 258 -7.10 -0.45 3.71
N GLY A 259 -7.80 -1.54 3.37
CA GLY A 259 -7.98 -2.67 4.28
C GLY A 259 -6.66 -3.34 4.67
N MET A 260 -5.70 -3.45 3.75
CA MET A 260 -4.36 -3.98 4.04
C MET A 260 -3.61 -3.10 5.06
N CYS A 261 -3.67 -1.78 4.93
CA CYS A 261 -3.06 -0.85 5.89
C CYS A 261 -3.69 -1.01 7.29
N ILE A 262 -5.02 -1.08 7.36
CA ILE A 262 -5.74 -1.32 8.62
C ILE A 262 -5.38 -2.70 9.20
N GLY A 263 -5.33 -3.72 8.35
CA GLY A 263 -4.94 -5.08 8.75
C GLY A 263 -3.53 -5.15 9.31
N GLY A 264 -2.57 -4.39 8.76
CA GLY A 264 -1.22 -4.25 9.32
C GLY A 264 -1.24 -3.82 10.79
N ALA A 265 -2.07 -2.83 11.10
CA ALA A 265 -2.24 -2.33 12.47
C ALA A 265 -2.96 -3.34 13.38
N LEU A 266 -3.99 -4.02 12.89
CA LEU A 266 -4.75 -4.98 13.68
C LEU A 266 -3.96 -6.26 14.00
N TRP A 267 -3.13 -6.73 13.06
CA TRP A 267 -2.41 -7.99 13.17
C TRP A 267 -0.93 -7.82 13.47
N HIS A 268 -0.50 -6.60 13.76
CA HIS A 268 0.89 -6.26 14.09
C HIS A 268 1.86 -6.79 13.04
N ILE A 269 1.61 -6.43 11.77
CA ILE A 269 2.52 -6.68 10.64
C ILE A 269 2.94 -5.33 10.04
N PRO A 270 4.24 -5.05 9.91
CA PRO A 270 4.70 -3.86 9.20
C PRO A 270 4.33 -3.92 7.72
N ILE A 271 3.76 -2.83 7.20
CA ILE A 271 3.33 -2.70 5.80
C ILE A 271 4.25 -1.71 5.08
N VAL A 272 4.96 -2.19 4.08
CA VAL A 272 5.79 -1.33 3.21
C VAL A 272 4.92 -0.79 2.08
N LEU A 273 4.79 0.53 2.01
CA LEU A 273 4.02 1.21 0.98
C LEU A 273 4.83 1.32 -0.32
N ASP A 274 4.19 1.06 -1.44
CA ASP A 274 4.76 1.32 -2.76
C ASP A 274 4.64 2.82 -3.14
N GLY A 275 3.99 3.14 -4.23
CA GLY A 275 3.88 4.48 -4.78
C GLY A 275 2.62 5.25 -4.34
N VAL A 276 2.25 6.22 -5.18
CA VAL A 276 1.17 7.18 -4.91
C VAL A 276 -0.19 6.53 -4.63
N ILE A 277 -0.52 5.42 -5.31
CA ILE A 277 -1.81 4.73 -5.13
C ILE A 277 -1.86 4.08 -3.75
N SER A 278 -0.78 3.43 -3.32
CA SER A 278 -0.66 2.87 -1.97
C SER A 278 -0.71 3.95 -0.89
N MET A 279 -0.08 5.11 -1.13
CA MET A 279 -0.14 6.25 -0.21
C MET A 279 -1.53 6.87 -0.12
N ALA A 280 -2.28 6.94 -1.24
CA ALA A 280 -3.67 7.40 -1.22
C ALA A 280 -4.55 6.46 -0.37
N ALA A 281 -4.40 5.15 -0.55
CA ALA A 281 -5.08 4.14 0.28
C ALA A 281 -4.68 4.23 1.76
N ALA A 282 -3.41 4.46 2.05
CA ALA A 282 -2.89 4.67 3.40
C ALA A 282 -3.49 5.94 4.06
N LEU A 283 -3.66 7.02 3.28
CA LEU A 283 -4.31 8.24 3.78
C LEU A 283 -5.79 8.00 4.11
N VAL A 284 -6.51 7.24 3.27
CA VAL A 284 -7.88 6.82 3.59
C VAL A 284 -7.89 6.02 4.90
N ALA A 285 -6.99 5.04 5.04
CA ALA A 285 -6.91 4.20 6.24
C ALA A 285 -6.64 5.01 7.51
N GLU A 286 -5.70 5.96 7.47
CA GLU A 286 -5.38 6.85 8.60
C GLU A 286 -6.53 7.79 8.95
N ARG A 287 -7.29 8.28 7.95
CA ARG A 287 -8.46 9.12 8.18
C ARG A 287 -9.63 8.35 8.77
N LEU A 288 -9.81 7.09 8.39
CA LEU A 288 -10.81 6.20 8.97
C LEU A 288 -10.44 5.76 10.39
N PHE A 289 -9.17 5.41 10.60
CA PHE A 289 -8.67 4.83 11.86
C PHE A 289 -7.32 5.45 12.22
N PRO A 290 -7.34 6.59 12.94
CA PRO A 290 -6.11 7.27 13.36
C PRO A 290 -5.15 6.33 14.11
N GLY A 291 -3.87 6.38 13.74
CA GLY A 291 -2.83 5.51 14.27
C GLY A 291 -2.39 4.39 13.31
N VAL A 292 -3.11 4.15 12.21
CA VAL A 292 -2.69 3.17 11.18
C VAL A 292 -1.31 3.51 10.62
N ARG A 293 -1.00 4.79 10.44
CA ARG A 293 0.29 5.25 9.89
C ARG A 293 1.52 4.76 10.65
N GLU A 294 1.37 4.46 11.95
CA GLU A 294 2.47 3.96 12.78
C GLU A 294 2.93 2.53 12.38
N TYR A 295 2.14 1.86 11.55
CA TYR A 295 2.40 0.52 11.02
C TYR A 295 2.92 0.54 9.59
N LEU A 296 3.03 1.74 8.97
CA LEU A 296 3.37 1.93 7.58
C LEU A 296 4.81 2.38 7.41
N ILE A 297 5.50 1.78 6.44
CA ILE A 297 6.89 2.08 6.10
C ILE A 297 6.90 2.59 4.64
N PRO A 298 7.21 3.86 4.39
CA PRO A 298 7.29 4.36 3.03
C PRO A 298 8.53 3.83 2.32
N SER A 299 8.40 3.43 1.06
CA SER A 299 9.55 2.97 0.27
C SER A 299 10.20 4.11 -0.50
N HIS A 300 9.54 4.59 -1.55
CA HIS A 300 10.09 5.57 -2.48
C HIS A 300 9.18 6.78 -2.66
N GLN A 301 9.80 7.89 -2.99
CA GLN A 301 9.08 9.05 -3.49
C GLN A 301 8.78 8.84 -4.97
N GLY A 302 7.50 8.61 -5.29
CA GLY A 302 7.02 8.47 -6.66
C GLY A 302 7.18 9.76 -7.45
N LYS A 303 7.18 9.64 -8.78
CA LYS A 303 7.29 10.77 -9.72
C LYS A 303 5.99 11.58 -9.84
N GLU A 304 4.84 11.00 -9.46
CA GLU A 304 3.53 11.64 -9.56
C GLU A 304 3.42 12.87 -8.62
N PRO A 305 2.70 13.94 -9.04
CA PRO A 305 2.60 15.19 -8.27
C PRO A 305 2.06 15.01 -6.84
N ALA A 306 1.14 14.07 -6.64
CA ALA A 306 0.55 13.77 -5.35
C ALA A 306 1.54 13.17 -4.33
N ALA A 307 2.68 12.60 -4.77
CA ALA A 307 3.55 11.79 -3.92
C ALA A 307 4.08 12.54 -2.69
N VAL A 308 4.54 13.79 -2.88
CA VAL A 308 5.06 14.62 -1.76
C VAL A 308 3.93 15.00 -0.81
N LYS A 309 2.80 15.48 -1.34
CA LYS A 309 1.65 15.90 -0.53
C LYS A 309 1.09 14.76 0.33
N LEU A 310 1.03 13.55 -0.23
CA LEU A 310 0.58 12.36 0.51
C LEU A 310 1.59 11.96 1.60
N ALA A 311 2.89 11.99 1.31
CA ALA A 311 3.92 11.71 2.30
C ALA A 311 3.87 12.70 3.47
N ASP A 312 3.72 14.00 3.18
CA ASP A 312 3.59 15.06 4.19
C ASP A 312 2.31 14.86 5.04
N ALA A 313 1.16 14.58 4.41
CA ALA A 313 -0.10 14.37 5.11
C ALA A 313 -0.08 13.14 6.02
N LEU A 314 0.63 12.09 5.64
CA LEU A 314 0.86 10.89 6.43
C LEU A 314 2.01 11.04 7.44
N GLN A 315 2.81 12.12 7.34
CA GLN A 315 4.04 12.31 8.12
C GLN A 315 5.05 11.17 7.91
N LEU A 316 5.15 10.67 6.68
CA LEU A 316 6.06 9.62 6.26
C LEU A 316 7.19 10.21 5.43
N SER A 317 8.40 9.65 5.57
CA SER A 317 9.59 10.11 4.85
C SER A 317 10.14 8.98 3.98
N PRO A 318 9.80 8.91 2.68
CA PRO A 318 10.38 7.93 1.76
C PRO A 318 11.90 8.05 1.69
N VAL A 319 12.60 6.90 1.68
CA VAL A 319 14.07 6.84 1.68
C VAL A 319 14.67 6.65 0.29
N ILE A 320 13.89 6.24 -0.70
CA ILE A 320 14.35 6.00 -2.07
C ILE A 320 13.88 7.14 -2.98
N HIS A 321 14.83 7.86 -3.61
CA HIS A 321 14.58 8.96 -4.55
C HIS A 321 15.10 8.61 -5.94
N ALA A 322 14.45 7.64 -6.61
CA ALA A 322 14.88 7.12 -7.90
C ALA A 322 13.99 7.55 -9.09
N GLY A 323 13.02 8.46 -8.87
CA GLY A 323 12.10 8.92 -9.91
C GLY A 323 11.20 7.80 -10.47
N MET A 324 10.86 6.82 -9.65
CA MET A 324 10.07 5.66 -10.07
C MET A 324 8.61 6.01 -10.30
N ALA A 325 7.99 5.33 -11.28
CA ALA A 325 6.57 5.44 -11.62
C ALA A 325 6.06 4.15 -12.28
N LEU A 326 6.50 2.98 -11.81
CA LEU A 326 6.11 1.69 -12.41
C LEU A 326 4.83 1.13 -11.76
N GLY A 327 4.73 1.18 -10.43
CA GLY A 327 3.66 0.52 -9.68
C GLY A 327 3.95 -0.96 -9.38
N GLU A 328 2.92 -1.77 -9.32
CA GLU A 328 2.93 -3.21 -9.02
C GLU A 328 3.51 -3.59 -7.63
N GLY A 329 4.03 -2.66 -6.85
CA GLY A 329 4.78 -2.93 -5.60
C GLY A 329 6.30 -2.90 -5.77
N THR A 330 6.81 -2.40 -6.90
CA THR A 330 8.25 -2.46 -7.24
C THR A 330 9.12 -1.63 -6.30
N GLY A 331 8.68 -0.45 -5.88
CA GLY A 331 9.40 0.37 -4.91
C GLY A 331 9.45 -0.27 -3.54
N ALA A 332 8.36 -0.90 -3.12
CA ALA A 332 8.30 -1.63 -1.86
C ALA A 332 9.23 -2.86 -1.84
N VAL A 333 9.36 -3.57 -2.98
CA VAL A 333 10.33 -4.66 -3.12
C VAL A 333 11.77 -4.16 -3.01
N MET A 334 12.10 -2.99 -3.59
CA MET A 334 13.42 -2.37 -3.39
C MET A 334 13.68 -2.07 -1.92
N MET A 335 12.68 -1.57 -1.18
CA MET A 335 12.79 -1.30 0.24
C MET A 335 13.09 -2.55 1.05
N PHE A 336 12.53 -3.71 0.70
CA PHE A 336 12.86 -4.98 1.35
C PHE A 336 14.37 -5.28 1.31
N THR A 337 15.03 -5.02 0.17
CA THR A 337 16.48 -5.20 0.04
C THR A 337 17.27 -4.30 1.00
N LEU A 338 16.86 -3.04 1.11
CA LEU A 338 17.51 -2.10 2.01
C LEU A 338 17.27 -2.46 3.48
N LEU A 339 16.09 -2.96 3.81
CA LEU A 339 15.78 -3.47 5.15
C LEU A 339 16.63 -4.72 5.48
N ASP A 340 16.83 -5.65 4.53
CA ASP A 340 17.70 -6.81 4.76
C ASP A 340 19.13 -6.40 5.09
N MET A 341 19.67 -5.38 4.38
CA MET A 341 21.00 -4.83 4.68
C MET A 341 21.05 -4.21 6.08
N ALA A 342 20.03 -3.42 6.46
CA ALA A 342 19.93 -2.84 7.78
C ALA A 342 19.83 -3.91 8.88
N MET A 343 19.01 -4.94 8.66
CA MET A 343 18.84 -6.06 9.58
C MET A 343 20.11 -6.91 9.72
N SER A 344 20.90 -7.05 8.66
CA SER A 344 22.20 -7.71 8.73
C SER A 344 23.16 -6.97 9.67
N ILE A 345 23.19 -5.64 9.62
CA ILE A 345 23.98 -4.82 10.54
C ILE A 345 23.43 -4.97 11.97
N TYR A 346 22.10 -4.81 12.14
CA TYR A 346 21.43 -4.88 13.43
C TYR A 346 21.70 -6.18 14.18
N GLY A 347 21.64 -7.32 13.48
CA GLY A 347 21.76 -8.65 14.09
C GLY A 347 23.17 -9.25 14.12
N GLN A 348 24.11 -8.72 13.34
CA GLN A 348 25.42 -9.39 13.13
C GLN A 348 26.64 -8.52 13.32
N SER A 349 26.49 -7.19 13.47
CA SER A 349 27.66 -6.32 13.70
C SER A 349 28.19 -6.48 15.13
N ALA A 350 29.51 -6.40 15.27
CA ALA A 350 30.15 -6.41 16.57
C ALA A 350 29.72 -5.20 17.42
N THR A 351 29.61 -5.41 18.72
CA THR A 351 29.37 -4.36 19.70
C THR A 351 30.66 -3.66 20.09
N PHE A 352 30.58 -2.48 20.66
CA PHE A 352 31.75 -1.78 21.25
C PHE A 352 32.47 -2.64 22.28
N SER A 353 31.70 -3.40 23.09
CA SER A 353 32.27 -4.30 24.11
C SER A 353 33.08 -5.45 23.50
N GLU A 354 32.62 -6.02 22.36
CA GLU A 354 33.31 -7.12 21.69
C GLU A 354 34.64 -6.69 21.04
N ILE A 355 34.75 -5.42 20.63
CA ILE A 355 36.00 -4.87 20.06
C ILE A 355 36.85 -4.09 21.08
N GLU A 356 36.46 -4.16 22.37
CA GLU A 356 37.19 -3.52 23.49
C GLU A 356 37.35 -2.00 23.34
N VAL A 357 36.36 -1.31 22.77
CA VAL A 357 36.33 0.15 22.60
C VAL A 357 35.21 0.75 23.45
N GLU A 358 35.46 1.92 24.04
CA GLU A 358 34.45 2.64 24.81
C GLU A 358 33.27 3.04 23.94
N GLN A 359 32.06 2.72 24.38
CA GLN A 359 30.81 3.07 23.69
C GLN A 359 30.63 4.58 23.64
N TYR A 360 30.19 5.11 22.48
CA TYR A 360 29.84 6.51 22.34
C TYR A 360 28.62 6.86 23.22
N ARG A 361 28.62 8.08 23.75
CA ARG A 361 27.54 8.63 24.59
C ARG A 361 26.70 9.60 23.75
N ARG A 362 25.36 9.54 23.96
CA ARG A 362 24.44 10.54 23.40
C ARG A 362 24.53 11.85 24.19
#